data_1379b9ebb897a3cde4d060f6bf66f9bb
#
_entry.id   1379b9ebb897a3cde4d060f6bf66f9bb
#
_cell.length_a   1.000
_cell.length_b   1.000
_cell.length_c   1.000
_cell.angle_alpha   90.00
_cell.angle_beta   90.00
_cell.angle_gamma   90.00
#
_symmetry.space_group_name_H-M   'P 1'
#
loop_
_entity.id
_entity.type
_entity.pdbx_description
1 polymer ?
#
loop_
_entity_poly.entity_id
_entity_poly.type
_entity_poly.pdbx_seq_one_letter_code
_entity_poly.pdbx_strand_id
1 'polypeptide(L)'
;MGDRSNASSEIEYRGAYARRIGAPGRGIATIIQMAHHTRYDCMIGSASGMRQAVCRAAFHVSQRTAFQKTLIDHPLMRAVIADLALESEAAIALTMRVGAGFDLSSENEREAALSRALTPLAKFWICKHQPAVVSEALECFGGIGFVEETGMARLF
;
A
#
# COMPACT_ATOMS: atom_id res chain seq x y z
N MET A 1 1.51 -16.67 -0.14
CA MET A 1 1.30 -15.33 0.39
C MET A 1 2.61 -14.82 0.95
N GLY A 2 2.88 -13.54 0.84
CA GLY A 2 4.14 -12.95 1.24
C GLY A 2 5.19 -12.92 0.14
N ASP A 3 6.26 -12.18 0.39
CA ASP A 3 7.37 -11.99 -0.55
C ASP A 3 8.25 -13.25 -0.57
N ARG A 4 8.46 -13.81 -1.75
CA ARG A 4 9.26 -15.04 -1.92
C ARG A 4 10.73 -14.75 -2.24
N SER A 5 11.07 -13.50 -2.55
CA SER A 5 12.43 -13.09 -2.91
C SER A 5 13.23 -12.56 -1.71
N ASN A 6 12.59 -12.32 -0.57
CA ASN A 6 13.26 -11.85 0.63
C ASN A 6 14.03 -12.97 1.32
N ALA A 7 15.29 -12.71 1.63
CA ALA A 7 16.09 -13.56 2.51
C ALA A 7 15.76 -13.23 3.99
N SER A 8 14.58 -13.65 4.44
CA SER A 8 14.17 -13.49 5.84
C SER A 8 14.66 -14.68 6.66
N SER A 9 15.52 -14.43 7.64
CA SER A 9 16.11 -15.48 8.48
C SER A 9 16.49 -14.93 9.86
N GLU A 10 16.57 -15.82 10.85
CA GLU A 10 17.23 -15.54 12.12
C GLU A 10 18.73 -15.77 11.95
N ILE A 11 19.52 -14.70 12.13
CA ILE A 11 20.96 -14.74 11.85
C ILE A 11 21.75 -14.69 13.15
N GLU A 12 22.61 -15.68 13.36
CA GLU A 12 23.65 -15.65 14.39
C GLU A 12 24.97 -15.16 13.81
N TYR A 13 25.55 -14.11 14.38
CA TYR A 13 26.85 -13.58 13.99
C TYR A 13 27.94 -14.18 14.88
N ARG A 14 28.83 -15.02 14.30
CA ARG A 14 29.96 -15.64 15.00
C ARG A 14 31.28 -15.12 14.40
N GLY A 15 31.87 -14.10 15.03
CA GLY A 15 33.11 -13.50 14.56
C GLY A 15 33.01 -12.76 13.22
N ALA A 16 31.81 -12.37 12.79
CA ALA A 16 31.60 -11.69 11.54
C ALA A 16 32.20 -10.27 11.58
N TYR A 17 32.87 -9.89 10.48
CA TYR A 17 33.36 -8.52 10.34
C TYR A 17 32.16 -7.55 10.21
N ALA A 18 32.22 -6.45 10.95
CA ALA A 18 31.19 -5.43 10.89
C ALA A 18 31.78 -4.01 11.02
N ARG A 19 31.16 -3.05 10.34
CA ARG A 19 31.39 -1.61 10.53
C ARG A 19 30.19 -0.99 11.22
N ARG A 20 30.48 -0.22 12.25
CA ARG A 20 29.42 0.54 12.96
C ARG A 20 28.93 1.71 12.10
N ILE A 21 27.62 1.88 12.05
CA ILE A 21 26.93 3.03 11.47
C ILE A 21 26.36 3.85 12.61
N GLY A 22 26.68 5.15 12.64
CA GLY A 22 26.23 6.07 13.70
C GLY A 22 27.10 6.08 14.96
N ALA A 23 26.69 6.86 15.94
CA ALA A 23 27.43 7.05 17.18
C ALA A 23 27.31 5.85 18.13
N PRO A 24 28.33 5.56 18.97
CA PRO A 24 28.24 4.53 20.00
C PRO A 24 27.05 4.76 20.91
N GLY A 25 26.35 3.66 21.27
CA GLY A 25 25.16 3.69 22.14
C GLY A 25 23.87 4.21 21.49
N ARG A 26 23.90 4.59 20.20
CA ARG A 26 22.74 5.13 19.48
C ARG A 26 22.14 4.18 18.44
N GLY A 27 22.46 2.90 18.49
CA GLY A 27 22.05 1.91 17.49
C GLY A 27 20.54 1.84 17.27
N ILE A 28 19.74 1.81 18.36
CA ILE A 28 18.28 1.78 18.28
C ILE A 28 17.74 3.04 17.60
N ALA A 29 18.23 4.22 17.98
CA ALA A 29 17.80 5.48 17.36
C ALA A 29 18.14 5.52 15.86
N THR A 30 19.29 4.97 15.48
CA THR A 30 19.72 4.89 14.07
C THR A 30 18.84 3.92 13.27
N ILE A 31 18.54 2.73 13.81
CA ILE A 31 17.73 1.76 13.08
C ILE A 31 16.25 2.15 12.97
N ILE A 32 15.73 2.94 13.93
CA ILE A 32 14.36 3.46 13.83
C ILE A 32 14.20 4.39 12.63
N GLN A 33 15.23 5.13 12.22
CA GLN A 33 15.19 5.94 10.99
C GLN A 33 14.95 5.05 9.78
N MET A 34 15.66 3.93 9.66
CA MET A 34 15.41 2.93 8.61
C MET A 34 13.98 2.39 8.67
N ALA A 35 13.47 2.08 9.86
CA ALA A 35 12.11 1.60 10.05
C ALA A 35 11.04 2.62 9.59
N HIS A 36 11.30 3.91 9.69
CA HIS A 36 10.43 4.94 9.12
C HIS A 36 10.35 4.85 7.60
N HIS A 37 11.49 4.70 6.93
CA HIS A 37 11.53 4.55 5.47
C HIS A 37 10.82 3.27 5.02
N THR A 38 11.07 2.13 5.67
CA THR A 38 10.40 0.88 5.32
C THR A 38 8.89 0.91 5.55
N ARG A 39 8.41 1.64 6.56
CA ARG A 39 6.97 1.91 6.74
C ARG A 39 6.38 2.71 5.58
N TYR A 40 7.12 3.70 5.10
CA TYR A 40 6.72 4.49 3.94
C TYR A 40 6.68 3.62 2.67
N ASP A 41 7.67 2.76 2.45
CA ASP A 41 7.67 1.80 1.34
C ASP A 41 6.43 0.88 1.37
N CYS A 42 6.06 0.38 2.56
CA CYS A 42 4.82 -0.39 2.71
C CYS A 42 3.57 0.40 2.30
N MET A 43 3.53 1.70 2.61
CA MET A 43 2.41 2.58 2.20
C MET A 43 2.35 2.71 0.68
N ILE A 44 3.50 2.96 0.03
CA ILE A 44 3.59 3.06 -1.44
C ILE A 44 3.11 1.77 -2.08
N GLY A 45 3.60 0.62 -1.62
CA GLY A 45 3.21 -0.69 -2.13
C GLY A 45 1.70 -0.93 -2.01
N SER A 46 1.14 -0.67 -0.82
CA SER A 46 -0.29 -0.88 -0.56
C SER A 46 -1.18 0.10 -1.36
N ALA A 47 -0.85 1.39 -1.39
CA ALA A 47 -1.61 2.37 -2.17
C ALA A 47 -1.56 2.06 -3.68
N SER A 48 -0.40 1.63 -4.19
CA SER A 48 -0.23 1.20 -5.58
C SER A 48 -1.05 -0.04 -5.91
N GLY A 49 -1.08 -1.02 -5.00
CA GLY A 49 -1.91 -2.23 -5.12
C GLY A 49 -3.40 -1.91 -5.17
N MET A 50 -3.88 -1.03 -4.27
CA MET A 50 -5.25 -0.52 -4.29
C MET A 50 -5.56 0.16 -5.63
N ARG A 51 -4.71 1.08 -6.07
CA ARG A 51 -4.89 1.79 -7.35
C ARG A 51 -4.98 0.84 -8.54
N GLN A 52 -4.09 -0.15 -8.59
CA GLN A 52 -4.08 -1.12 -9.67
C GLN A 52 -5.34 -1.98 -9.67
N ALA A 53 -5.80 -2.44 -8.51
CA ALA A 53 -7.03 -3.22 -8.37
C ALA A 53 -8.25 -2.43 -8.84
N VAL A 54 -8.39 -1.19 -8.38
CA VAL A 54 -9.51 -0.30 -8.75
C VAL A 54 -9.51 0.02 -10.24
N CYS A 55 -8.36 0.35 -10.83
CA CYS A 55 -8.26 0.59 -12.27
C CYS A 55 -8.66 -0.63 -13.11
N ARG A 56 -8.22 -1.82 -12.71
CA ARG A 56 -8.58 -3.07 -13.39
C ARG A 56 -10.08 -3.36 -13.26
N ALA A 57 -10.65 -3.21 -12.07
CA ALA A 57 -12.07 -3.40 -11.82
C ALA A 57 -12.90 -2.40 -12.66
N ALA A 58 -12.55 -1.11 -12.63
CA ALA A 58 -13.23 -0.08 -13.40
C ALA A 58 -13.18 -0.35 -14.91
N PHE A 59 -12.02 -0.78 -15.42
CA PHE A 59 -11.89 -1.19 -16.83
C PHE A 59 -12.77 -2.39 -17.14
N HIS A 60 -12.74 -3.44 -16.31
CA HIS A 60 -13.55 -4.64 -16.52
C HIS A 60 -15.05 -4.32 -16.57
N VAL A 61 -15.57 -3.58 -15.59
CA VAL A 61 -17.00 -3.28 -15.52
C VAL A 61 -17.45 -2.32 -16.61
N SER A 62 -16.53 -1.53 -17.20
CA SER A 62 -16.84 -0.67 -18.35
C SER A 62 -16.97 -1.41 -19.67
N GLN A 63 -16.43 -2.64 -19.75
CA GLN A 63 -16.48 -3.48 -20.97
C GLN A 63 -17.47 -4.64 -20.86
N ARG A 64 -17.67 -5.17 -19.68
CA ARG A 64 -18.48 -6.36 -19.45
C ARG A 64 -19.96 -6.02 -19.47
N THR A 65 -20.72 -6.73 -20.29
CA THR A 65 -22.20 -6.67 -20.32
C THR A 65 -22.80 -7.85 -19.60
N ALA A 66 -23.73 -7.60 -18.70
CA ALA A 66 -24.57 -8.58 -18.03
C ALA A 66 -25.93 -7.95 -17.68
N PHE A 67 -26.98 -8.77 -17.59
CA PHE A 67 -28.34 -8.30 -17.31
C PHE A 67 -28.79 -7.17 -18.26
N GLN A 68 -28.48 -7.34 -19.58
CA GLN A 68 -28.85 -6.47 -20.68
C GLN A 68 -28.21 -5.05 -20.67
N LYS A 69 -27.23 -4.80 -19.79
CA LYS A 69 -26.51 -3.52 -19.67
C LYS A 69 -25.03 -3.75 -19.43
N THR A 70 -24.22 -2.75 -19.70
CA THR A 70 -22.83 -2.72 -19.25
C THR A 70 -22.81 -2.69 -17.71
N LEU A 71 -21.89 -3.41 -17.07
CA LEU A 71 -21.90 -3.51 -15.60
C LEU A 71 -21.83 -2.13 -14.94
N ILE A 72 -21.06 -1.21 -15.46
CA ILE A 72 -20.94 0.15 -14.92
C ILE A 72 -22.26 0.94 -14.98
N ASP A 73 -23.20 0.56 -15.86
CA ASP A 73 -24.50 1.24 -15.97
C ASP A 73 -25.51 0.78 -14.90
N HIS A 74 -25.17 -0.23 -14.14
CA HIS A 74 -25.95 -0.64 -12.97
C HIS A 74 -25.65 0.30 -11.78
N PRO A 75 -26.66 0.88 -11.12
CA PRO A 75 -26.46 1.85 -10.05
C PRO A 75 -25.60 1.30 -8.90
N LEU A 76 -25.80 0.04 -8.50
CA LEU A 76 -25.01 -0.60 -7.45
C LEU A 76 -23.53 -0.71 -7.84
N MET A 77 -23.22 -1.19 -9.04
CA MET A 77 -21.83 -1.29 -9.52
C MET A 77 -21.16 0.08 -9.57
N ARG A 78 -21.90 1.09 -9.99
CA ARG A 78 -21.39 2.47 -10.02
C ARG A 78 -21.05 3.00 -8.64
N ALA A 79 -21.89 2.69 -7.63
CA ALA A 79 -21.61 3.06 -6.25
C ALA A 79 -20.36 2.34 -5.73
N VAL A 80 -20.23 1.03 -5.95
CA VAL A 80 -19.06 0.25 -5.54
C VAL A 80 -17.76 0.81 -6.16
N ILE A 81 -17.75 1.08 -7.46
CA ILE A 81 -16.56 1.64 -8.12
C ILE A 81 -16.25 3.05 -7.60
N ALA A 82 -17.25 3.85 -7.29
CA ALA A 82 -17.03 5.19 -6.71
C ALA A 82 -16.39 5.09 -5.31
N ASP A 83 -16.87 4.21 -4.44
CA ASP A 83 -16.32 4.00 -3.11
C ASP A 83 -14.88 3.48 -3.19
N LEU A 84 -14.61 2.50 -4.04
CA LEU A 84 -13.26 1.98 -4.27
C LEU A 84 -12.30 3.06 -4.80
N ALA A 85 -12.78 3.94 -5.68
CA ALA A 85 -12.00 5.05 -6.20
C ALA A 85 -11.64 6.05 -5.08
N LEU A 86 -12.59 6.39 -4.22
CA LEU A 86 -12.35 7.30 -3.08
C LEU A 86 -11.33 6.70 -2.09
N GLU A 87 -11.42 5.42 -1.75
CA GLU A 87 -10.45 4.75 -0.90
C GLU A 87 -9.03 4.78 -1.50
N SER A 88 -8.92 4.49 -2.80
CA SER A 88 -7.64 4.53 -3.52
C SER A 88 -7.05 5.93 -3.57
N GLU A 89 -7.84 6.95 -3.89
CA GLU A 89 -7.39 8.34 -3.96
C GLU A 89 -6.97 8.85 -2.57
N ALA A 90 -7.71 8.51 -1.52
CA ALA A 90 -7.34 8.86 -0.14
C ALA A 90 -6.01 8.24 0.28
N ALA A 91 -5.79 6.96 -0.06
CA ALA A 91 -4.54 6.27 0.22
C ALA A 91 -3.35 6.91 -0.51
N ILE A 92 -3.52 7.28 -1.78
CA ILE A 92 -2.49 7.96 -2.59
C ILE A 92 -2.20 9.34 -2.00
N ALA A 93 -3.23 10.15 -1.75
CA ALA A 93 -3.08 11.50 -1.21
C ALA A 93 -2.33 11.48 0.14
N LEU A 94 -2.69 10.55 1.03
CA LEU A 94 -2.02 10.37 2.31
C LEU A 94 -0.57 9.93 2.15
N THR A 95 -0.29 8.99 1.23
CA THR A 95 1.07 8.54 0.93
C THR A 95 1.93 9.68 0.42
N MET A 96 1.43 10.47 -0.52
CA MET A 96 2.14 11.63 -1.06
C MET A 96 2.36 12.73 0.00
N ARG A 97 1.37 12.94 0.90
CA ARG A 97 1.52 13.88 2.02
C ARG A 97 2.62 13.46 2.98
N VAL A 98 2.72 12.17 3.27
CA VAL A 98 3.82 11.63 4.12
C VAL A 98 5.16 11.79 3.42
N GLY A 99 5.25 11.50 2.13
CA GLY A 99 6.46 11.70 1.32
C GLY A 99 6.95 13.14 1.36
N ALA A 100 6.07 14.11 1.14
CA ALA A 100 6.41 15.52 1.27
C ALA A 100 6.94 15.88 2.68
N GLY A 101 6.42 15.23 3.72
CA GLY A 101 6.93 15.39 5.08
C GLY A 101 8.35 14.87 5.26
N PHE A 102 8.73 13.78 4.59
CA PHE A 102 10.11 13.30 4.57
C PHE A 102 11.05 14.31 3.91
N ASP A 103 10.68 14.83 2.74
CA ASP A 103 11.50 15.79 1.99
C ASP A 103 11.75 17.08 2.78
N LEU A 104 10.74 17.59 3.47
CA LEU A 104 10.78 18.85 4.21
C LEU A 104 11.29 18.72 5.65
N SER A 105 11.48 17.50 6.15
CA SER A 105 11.79 17.23 7.57
C SER A 105 13.14 17.79 8.04
N SER A 106 14.09 17.99 7.12
CA SER A 106 15.41 18.57 7.44
C SER A 106 15.37 20.10 7.62
N GLU A 107 14.39 20.76 7.04
CA GLU A 107 14.30 22.23 6.99
C GLU A 107 13.17 22.78 7.88
N ASN A 108 12.25 21.93 8.30
CA ASN A 108 11.03 22.33 9.00
C ASN A 108 10.70 21.39 10.15
N GLU A 109 10.84 21.86 11.38
CA GLU A 109 10.57 21.07 12.60
C GLU A 109 9.12 20.58 12.70
N ARG A 110 8.15 21.35 12.19
CA ARG A 110 6.74 20.96 12.15
C ARG A 110 6.54 19.77 11.21
N GLU A 111 7.16 19.81 10.03
CA GLU A 111 7.12 18.71 9.07
C GLU A 111 7.83 17.46 9.62
N ALA A 112 8.96 17.64 10.29
CA ALA A 112 9.65 16.55 10.98
C ALA A 112 8.77 15.90 12.07
N ALA A 113 8.08 16.70 12.88
CA ALA A 113 7.17 16.20 13.91
C ALA A 113 5.95 15.50 13.29
N LEU A 114 5.37 16.08 12.24
CA LEU A 114 4.23 15.53 11.52
C LEU A 114 4.60 14.19 10.84
N SER A 115 5.73 14.11 10.17
CA SER A 115 6.23 12.90 9.54
C SER A 115 6.41 11.77 10.55
N ARG A 116 7.02 12.06 11.72
CA ARG A 116 7.16 11.06 12.79
C ARG A 116 5.84 10.51 13.29
N ALA A 117 4.82 11.35 13.43
CA ALA A 117 3.50 10.93 13.91
C ALA A 117 2.68 10.25 12.81
N LEU A 118 2.69 10.82 11.60
CA LEU A 118 1.80 10.41 10.52
C LEU A 118 2.25 9.10 9.86
N THR A 119 3.56 8.86 9.74
CA THR A 119 4.08 7.64 9.08
C THR A 119 3.53 6.34 9.68
N PRO A 120 3.61 6.09 11.01
CA PRO A 120 3.06 4.85 11.56
C PRO A 120 1.54 4.77 11.46
N LEU A 121 0.83 5.89 11.62
CA LEU A 121 -0.64 5.94 11.51
C LEU A 121 -1.10 5.65 10.07
N ALA A 122 -0.50 6.32 9.10
CA ALA A 122 -0.83 6.15 7.70
C ALA A 122 -0.46 4.73 7.21
N LYS A 123 0.70 4.21 7.62
CA LYS A 123 1.07 2.82 7.32
C LYS A 123 0.03 1.83 7.86
N PHE A 124 -0.38 2.01 9.11
CA PHE A 124 -1.40 1.14 9.69
C PHE A 124 -2.69 1.21 8.89
N TRP A 125 -3.20 2.41 8.62
CA TRP A 125 -4.47 2.60 7.93
C TRP A 125 -4.43 2.03 6.51
N ILE A 126 -3.47 2.47 5.67
CA ILE A 126 -3.39 2.07 4.25
C ILE A 126 -3.21 0.55 4.11
N CYS A 127 -2.25 -0.03 4.85
CA CYS A 127 -1.99 -1.47 4.74
C CYS A 127 -3.13 -2.34 5.28
N LYS A 128 -3.93 -1.83 6.23
CA LYS A 128 -5.11 -2.53 6.74
C LYS A 128 -6.30 -2.45 5.79
N HIS A 129 -6.43 -1.36 5.04
CA HIS A 129 -7.52 -1.17 4.08
C HIS A 129 -7.27 -1.89 2.75
N GLN A 130 -6.01 -2.04 2.34
CA GLN A 130 -5.67 -2.68 1.06
C GLN A 130 -6.37 -4.03 0.84
N PRO A 131 -6.35 -5.01 1.75
CA PRO A 131 -7.00 -6.30 1.51
C PRO A 131 -8.49 -6.17 1.24
N ALA A 132 -9.20 -5.32 1.97
CA ALA A 132 -10.62 -5.11 1.78
C ALA A 132 -10.93 -4.47 0.41
N VAL A 133 -10.19 -3.43 0.02
CA VAL A 133 -10.34 -2.75 -1.27
C VAL A 133 -10.03 -3.70 -2.43
N VAL A 134 -8.96 -4.50 -2.32
CA VAL A 134 -8.58 -5.46 -3.37
C VAL A 134 -9.61 -6.60 -3.47
N SER A 135 -10.15 -7.06 -2.34
CA SER A 135 -11.19 -8.08 -2.31
C SER A 135 -12.46 -7.61 -3.01
N GLU A 136 -12.94 -6.42 -2.67
CA GLU A 136 -14.13 -5.84 -3.30
C GLU A 136 -13.91 -5.57 -4.80
N ALA A 137 -12.74 -5.08 -5.18
CA ALA A 137 -12.37 -4.90 -6.58
C ALA A 137 -12.32 -6.24 -7.33
N LEU A 138 -11.86 -7.32 -6.70
CA LEU A 138 -11.85 -8.67 -7.26
C LEU A 138 -13.28 -9.19 -7.49
N GLU A 139 -14.19 -8.92 -6.56
CA GLU A 139 -15.60 -9.31 -6.70
C GLU A 139 -16.29 -8.64 -7.90
N CYS A 140 -15.87 -7.44 -8.29
CA CYS A 140 -16.36 -6.76 -9.49
C CYS A 140 -16.12 -7.56 -10.79
N PHE A 141 -15.16 -8.48 -10.81
CA PHE A 141 -14.91 -9.38 -11.94
C PHE A 141 -15.86 -10.58 -11.98
N GLY A 142 -16.57 -10.87 -10.89
CA GLY A 142 -17.32 -12.11 -10.74
C GLY A 142 -16.40 -13.33 -10.67
N GLY A 143 -16.85 -14.47 -11.18
CA GLY A 143 -16.10 -15.73 -11.08
C GLY A 143 -14.67 -15.68 -11.62
N ILE A 144 -14.41 -14.91 -12.67
CA ILE A 144 -13.05 -14.77 -13.23
C ILE A 144 -12.08 -14.01 -12.32
N GLY A 145 -12.57 -13.21 -11.37
CA GLY A 145 -11.72 -12.55 -10.39
C GLY A 145 -10.95 -13.52 -9.50
N PHE A 146 -11.48 -14.75 -9.34
CA PHE A 146 -10.90 -15.79 -8.50
C PHE A 146 -9.92 -16.72 -9.25
N VAL A 147 -9.61 -16.45 -10.52
CA VAL A 147 -8.63 -17.23 -11.29
C VAL A 147 -7.31 -16.46 -11.42
N GLU A 148 -6.21 -17.20 -11.46
CA GLU A 148 -4.85 -16.64 -11.45
C GLU A 148 -4.55 -15.74 -12.66
N GLU A 149 -5.19 -16.00 -13.81
CA GLU A 149 -4.96 -15.29 -15.07
C GLU A 149 -5.31 -13.81 -15.00
N THR A 150 -6.22 -13.41 -14.12
CA THR A 150 -6.56 -11.99 -13.90
C THR A 150 -5.45 -11.25 -13.17
N GLY A 151 -4.59 -11.97 -12.45
CA GLY A 151 -3.54 -11.40 -11.62
C GLY A 151 -4.05 -10.63 -10.39
N MET A 152 -5.36 -10.69 -10.09
CA MET A 152 -5.93 -10.01 -8.91
C MET A 152 -5.41 -10.61 -7.61
N ALA A 153 -5.22 -11.93 -7.56
CA ALA A 153 -4.66 -12.62 -6.38
C ALA A 153 -3.26 -12.13 -5.97
N ARG A 154 -2.51 -11.53 -6.89
CA ARG A 154 -1.17 -10.96 -6.61
C ARG A 154 -1.23 -9.59 -5.95
N LEU A 155 -2.36 -8.91 -5.99
CA LEU A 155 -2.58 -7.59 -5.40
C LEU A 155 -3.09 -7.70 -3.96
N PHE A 156 -3.59 -8.90 -3.58
CA PHE A 156 -4.06 -9.22 -2.24
C PHE A 156 -2.91 -9.59 -1.32
#